data_71d3d5fc26fb013edb3e2d6a84429e8a
#
_entry.id   71d3d5fc26fb013edb3e2d6a84429e8a
#
_cell.length_a   1.000
_cell.length_b   1.000
_cell.length_c   1.000
_cell.angle_alpha   90.00
_cell.angle_beta   90.00
_cell.angle_gamma   90.00
#
_symmetry.space_group_name_H-M   'P 1'
#
loop_
_entity.id
_entity.type
_entity.pdbx_description
1 polymer ?
#
loop_
_entity_poly.entity_id
_entity_poly.type
_entity_poly.pdbx_seq_one_letter_code
_entity_poly.pdbx_strand_id
1 'polypeptide(L)'
;MKNKIYIAIICAFSIVFAVSSGFLIKHYYDSAKQAEMYDNLIEVVETEPEETKEPMNYSEEKTFIPEYQELYLQNNDMVGWIKVEDTKINYPVMQSKDNPNFYLKHGFDKAYTDYGCPYVQENCDMELPSDNIIIYGHHMNDGSMFAGLMKFKDKSFWEKHKTVSFDTLTDRQTYEVIAVFKTVVYTDSPDSFKYYQFVNAETDEDFTSYVEKCKELSLYDTGVTAEYGDKLLTLSTCEYSRTNGRLVVVAKLINE
;
A
#
# COMPACT_ATOMS: atom_id res chain seq x y z
N MET A 1 -51.66 29.03 -4.87
CA MET A 1 -51.07 27.67 -4.94
C MET A 1 -49.67 27.70 -5.52
N LYS A 2 -49.40 28.31 -6.68
CA LYS A 2 -48.07 28.34 -7.36
C LYS A 2 -46.93 28.83 -6.45
N ASN A 3 -47.11 29.94 -5.71
CA ASN A 3 -46.01 30.47 -4.84
C ASN A 3 -45.64 29.54 -3.69
N LYS A 4 -46.59 28.77 -3.13
CA LYS A 4 -46.25 27.78 -2.08
C LYS A 4 -45.43 26.60 -2.62
N ILE A 5 -45.68 26.21 -3.87
CA ILE A 5 -44.94 25.17 -4.55
C ILE A 5 -43.49 25.63 -4.81
N TYR A 6 -43.29 26.86 -5.29
CA TYR A 6 -41.95 27.43 -5.50
C TYR A 6 -41.15 27.53 -4.20
N ILE A 7 -41.79 27.99 -3.11
CA ILE A 7 -41.16 28.06 -1.78
C ILE A 7 -40.72 26.66 -1.33
N ALA A 8 -41.61 25.65 -1.45
CA ALA A 8 -41.28 24.28 -1.08
C ALA A 8 -40.07 23.72 -1.90
N ILE A 9 -40.02 24.00 -3.20
CA ILE A 9 -38.92 23.60 -4.06
C ILE A 9 -37.61 24.29 -3.63
N ILE A 10 -37.63 25.60 -3.38
CA ILE A 10 -36.46 26.35 -2.90
C ILE A 10 -35.96 25.79 -1.58
N CYS A 11 -36.86 25.53 -0.62
CA CYS A 11 -36.48 24.93 0.65
C CYS A 11 -35.86 23.54 0.48
N ALA A 12 -36.39 22.70 -0.41
CA ALA A 12 -35.84 21.39 -0.70
C ALA A 12 -34.42 21.48 -1.28
N PHE A 13 -34.21 22.36 -2.28
CA PHE A 13 -32.88 22.60 -2.84
C PHE A 13 -31.90 23.18 -1.83
N SER A 14 -32.33 24.10 -0.97
CA SER A 14 -31.49 24.66 0.09
C SER A 14 -31.05 23.59 1.09
N ILE A 15 -31.93 22.67 1.46
CA ILE A 15 -31.57 21.53 2.35
C ILE A 15 -30.56 20.62 1.64
N VAL A 16 -30.82 20.23 0.41
CA VAL A 16 -29.88 19.39 -0.38
C VAL A 16 -28.51 20.06 -0.48
N PHE A 17 -28.48 21.37 -0.79
CA PHE A 17 -27.25 22.14 -0.87
C PHE A 17 -26.50 22.16 0.46
N ALA A 18 -27.19 22.44 1.57
CA ALA A 18 -26.58 22.48 2.90
C ALA A 18 -25.98 21.12 3.30
N VAL A 19 -26.72 20.02 3.06
CA VAL A 19 -26.26 18.66 3.34
C VAL A 19 -25.05 18.31 2.47
N SER A 20 -25.11 18.57 1.15
CA SER A 20 -24.01 18.33 0.23
C SER A 20 -22.75 19.13 0.59
N SER A 21 -22.92 20.41 0.96
CA SER A 21 -21.81 21.25 1.43
C SER A 21 -21.20 20.71 2.72
N GLY A 22 -22.01 20.22 3.66
CA GLY A 22 -21.53 19.58 4.88
C GLY A 22 -20.68 18.34 4.59
N PHE A 23 -21.10 17.49 3.66
CA PHE A 23 -20.32 16.33 3.23
C PHE A 23 -18.99 16.72 2.57
N LEU A 24 -18.99 17.75 1.70
CA LEU A 24 -17.78 18.24 1.06
C LEU A 24 -16.80 18.80 2.09
N ILE A 25 -17.27 19.64 3.02
CA ILE A 25 -16.43 20.22 4.06
C ILE A 25 -15.82 19.10 4.92
N LYS A 26 -16.63 18.13 5.34
CA LYS A 26 -16.14 16.96 6.09
C LYS A 26 -15.08 16.19 5.30
N HIS A 27 -15.33 15.91 4.03
CA HIS A 27 -14.36 15.18 3.16
C HIS A 27 -13.02 15.93 3.06
N TYR A 28 -13.04 17.25 2.83
CA TYR A 28 -11.82 18.06 2.79
C TYR A 28 -11.10 18.11 4.14
N TYR A 29 -11.84 18.20 5.24
CA TYR A 29 -11.27 18.18 6.58
C TYR A 29 -10.60 16.83 6.88
N ASP A 30 -11.27 15.72 6.58
CA ASP A 30 -10.73 14.38 6.79
C ASP A 30 -9.48 14.15 5.93
N SER A 31 -9.49 14.61 4.65
CA SER A 31 -8.34 14.55 3.75
C SER A 31 -7.14 15.35 4.29
N ALA A 32 -7.36 16.59 4.73
CA ALA A 32 -6.30 17.43 5.27
C ALA A 32 -5.70 16.83 6.56
N LYS A 33 -6.55 16.32 7.45
CA LYS A 33 -6.11 15.66 8.68
C LYS A 33 -5.26 14.42 8.40
N GLN A 34 -5.65 13.61 7.40
CA GLN A 34 -4.86 12.44 7.00
C GLN A 34 -3.52 12.84 6.40
N ALA A 35 -3.50 13.85 5.53
CA ALA A 35 -2.25 14.36 4.94
C ALA A 35 -1.31 14.86 6.05
N GLU A 36 -1.78 15.69 6.97
CA GLU A 36 -1.00 16.19 8.11
C GLU A 36 -0.44 15.05 8.98
N MET A 37 -1.25 14.02 9.26
CA MET A 37 -0.79 12.87 10.04
C MET A 37 0.37 12.16 9.33
N TYR A 38 0.24 11.86 8.03
CA TYR A 38 1.31 11.17 7.29
C TYR A 38 2.53 12.05 7.06
N ASP A 39 2.36 13.36 6.84
CA ASP A 39 3.46 14.32 6.73
C ASP A 39 4.28 14.36 8.03
N ASN A 40 3.62 14.35 9.20
CA ASN A 40 4.30 14.27 10.49
C ASN A 40 5.07 12.94 10.66
N LEU A 41 4.52 11.81 10.22
CA LEU A 41 5.23 10.53 10.28
C LEU A 41 6.45 10.52 9.35
N ILE A 42 6.34 11.11 8.16
CA ILE A 42 7.44 11.27 7.21
C ILE A 42 8.53 12.15 7.81
N GLU A 43 8.17 13.27 8.46
CA GLU A 43 9.11 14.14 9.14
C GLU A 43 9.93 13.41 10.21
N VAL A 44 9.29 12.54 10.99
CA VAL A 44 9.98 11.69 11.98
C VAL A 44 11.01 10.77 11.32
N VAL A 45 10.66 10.16 10.19
CA VAL A 45 11.53 9.23 9.45
C VAL A 45 12.67 9.94 8.72
N GLU A 46 12.44 11.16 8.21
CA GLU A 46 13.43 11.94 7.46
C GLU A 46 14.33 12.81 8.36
N THR A 47 13.96 12.99 9.62
CA THR A 47 14.80 13.70 10.61
C THR A 47 15.88 12.75 11.13
N GLU A 48 17.14 13.20 11.12
CA GLU A 48 18.22 12.42 11.72
C GLU A 48 17.90 12.13 13.20
N PRO A 49 18.00 10.86 13.63
CA PRO A 49 17.74 10.48 15.02
C PRO A 49 18.65 11.28 15.97
N GLU A 50 18.12 11.74 17.08
CA GLU A 50 18.95 12.35 18.12
C GLU A 50 20.02 11.36 18.58
N GLU A 51 21.29 11.74 18.53
CA GLU A 51 22.46 10.92 18.94
C GLU A 51 22.35 10.35 20.36
N THR A 52 21.38 10.80 21.13
CA THR A 52 21.20 10.43 22.55
C THR A 52 20.25 9.24 22.77
N LYS A 53 19.54 8.77 21.75
CA LYS A 53 18.64 7.60 21.89
C LYS A 53 19.44 6.32 21.70
N GLU A 54 19.55 5.50 22.75
CA GLU A 54 20.14 4.16 22.62
C GLU A 54 19.29 3.30 21.65
N PRO A 55 19.93 2.55 20.73
CA PRO A 55 19.22 1.67 19.80
C PRO A 55 18.46 0.59 20.60
N MET A 56 17.18 0.46 20.33
CA MET A 56 16.37 -0.61 20.92
C MET A 56 16.59 -1.92 20.13
N ASN A 57 16.82 -3.00 20.86
CA ASN A 57 16.91 -4.31 20.23
C ASN A 57 15.51 -4.78 19.82
N TYR A 58 15.36 -5.21 18.57
CA TYR A 58 14.17 -5.88 18.07
C TYR A 58 14.16 -7.36 18.50
N SER A 59 15.32 -8.02 18.44
CA SER A 59 15.59 -9.37 18.91
C SER A 59 17.01 -9.46 19.49
N GLU A 60 17.46 -10.67 19.87
CA GLU A 60 18.84 -10.89 20.34
C GLU A 60 19.90 -10.55 19.27
N GLU A 61 19.54 -10.65 17.97
CA GLU A 61 20.46 -10.47 16.86
C GLU A 61 20.18 -9.21 16.01
N LYS A 62 19.02 -8.56 16.18
CA LYS A 62 18.58 -7.43 15.35
C LYS A 62 18.23 -6.22 16.18
N THR A 63 18.61 -5.04 15.70
CA THR A 63 18.24 -3.74 16.26
C THR A 63 17.26 -3.02 15.32
N PHE A 64 16.40 -2.20 15.89
CA PHE A 64 15.55 -1.33 15.09
C PHE A 64 16.38 -0.39 14.22
N ILE A 65 15.88 -0.10 13.03
CA ILE A 65 16.26 1.10 12.30
C ILE A 65 15.83 2.29 13.17
N PRO A 66 16.76 3.19 13.57
CA PRO A 66 16.49 4.19 14.62
C PRO A 66 15.24 5.04 14.39
N GLU A 67 15.00 5.49 13.16
CA GLU A 67 13.86 6.31 12.80
C GLU A 67 12.51 5.57 12.89
N TYR A 68 12.49 4.24 12.81
CA TYR A 68 11.26 3.43 12.93
C TYR A 68 10.94 3.06 14.37
N GLN A 69 11.92 3.11 15.27
CA GLN A 69 11.76 2.76 16.69
C GLN A 69 10.65 3.57 17.36
N GLU A 70 10.66 4.91 17.16
CA GLU A 70 9.66 5.78 17.77
C GLU A 70 8.26 5.53 17.24
N LEU A 71 8.13 5.28 15.95
CA LEU A 71 6.85 4.97 15.31
C LEU A 71 6.31 3.61 15.77
N TYR A 72 7.18 2.61 15.88
CA TYR A 72 6.81 1.30 16.42
C TYR A 72 6.30 1.38 17.86
N LEU A 73 6.89 2.23 18.70
CA LEU A 73 6.42 2.44 20.07
C LEU A 73 5.06 3.15 20.14
N GLN A 74 4.71 3.96 19.13
CA GLN A 74 3.39 4.57 19.03
C GLN A 74 2.33 3.56 18.52
N ASN A 75 2.71 2.66 17.60
CA ASN A 75 1.85 1.61 17.09
C ASN A 75 2.65 0.36 16.71
N ASN A 76 2.60 -0.65 17.58
CA ASN A 76 3.34 -1.90 17.44
C ASN A 76 2.78 -2.87 16.36
N ASP A 77 1.73 -2.50 15.66
CA ASP A 77 1.30 -3.19 14.43
C ASP A 77 2.12 -2.75 13.20
N MET A 78 3.01 -1.75 13.34
CA MET A 78 3.93 -1.35 12.28
C MET A 78 4.94 -2.47 12.02
N VAL A 79 5.13 -2.83 10.75
CA VAL A 79 6.06 -3.88 10.31
C VAL A 79 7.12 -3.37 9.34
N GLY A 80 7.01 -2.15 8.87
CA GLY A 80 7.99 -1.55 7.96
C GLY A 80 7.53 -0.22 7.37
N TRP A 81 8.28 0.23 6.36
CA TRP A 81 8.04 1.48 5.66
C TRP A 81 8.20 1.29 4.15
N ILE A 82 7.24 1.78 3.36
CA ILE A 82 7.29 1.68 1.90
C ILE A 82 7.46 3.04 1.24
N LYS A 83 8.37 3.13 0.27
CA LYS A 83 8.59 4.33 -0.53
C LYS A 83 8.73 4.00 -2.01
N VAL A 84 8.09 4.81 -2.86
CA VAL A 84 8.24 4.78 -4.31
C VAL A 84 8.56 6.19 -4.79
N GLU A 85 9.76 6.37 -5.34
CA GLU A 85 10.24 7.67 -5.79
C GLU A 85 9.33 8.30 -6.86
N ASP A 86 9.26 9.62 -6.86
CA ASP A 86 8.39 10.43 -7.71
C ASP A 86 6.89 10.10 -7.60
N THR A 87 6.47 9.50 -6.47
CA THR A 87 5.05 9.30 -6.12
C THR A 87 4.77 9.83 -4.72
N LYS A 88 3.51 9.80 -4.30
CA LYS A 88 3.15 10.07 -2.89
C LYS A 88 3.29 8.83 -1.99
N ILE A 89 3.75 7.70 -2.53
CA ILE A 89 3.93 6.49 -1.71
C ILE A 89 5.17 6.68 -0.85
N ASN A 90 4.95 7.01 0.41
CA ASN A 90 5.93 7.17 1.48
C ASN A 90 5.18 6.99 2.81
N TYR A 91 4.98 5.73 3.23
CA TYR A 91 4.04 5.38 4.29
C TYR A 91 4.55 4.26 5.19
N PRO A 92 4.16 4.26 6.49
CA PRO A 92 4.29 3.07 7.31
C PRO A 92 3.46 1.93 6.72
N VAL A 93 3.92 0.72 6.94
CA VAL A 93 3.21 -0.52 6.57
C VAL A 93 2.84 -1.26 7.85
N MET A 94 1.58 -1.66 7.93
CA MET A 94 1.00 -2.24 9.12
C MET A 94 0.67 -3.72 8.92
N GLN A 95 0.60 -4.48 10.02
CA GLN A 95 0.01 -5.81 10.00
C GLN A 95 -0.72 -6.06 11.32
N SER A 96 -2.04 -6.28 11.25
CA SER A 96 -2.83 -6.66 12.41
C SER A 96 -3.08 -8.18 12.37
N LYS A 97 -2.48 -8.90 13.34
CA LYS A 97 -2.62 -10.37 13.41
C LYS A 97 -4.05 -10.80 13.79
N ASP A 98 -4.74 -10.02 14.62
CA ASP A 98 -6.07 -10.36 15.15
C ASP A 98 -7.22 -9.92 14.23
N ASN A 99 -6.99 -8.90 13.39
CA ASN A 99 -8.00 -8.37 12.48
C ASN A 99 -7.35 -8.02 11.12
N PRO A 100 -7.28 -8.98 10.20
CA PRO A 100 -6.51 -8.85 8.95
C PRO A 100 -6.81 -7.61 8.11
N ASN A 101 -8.07 -7.15 8.11
CA ASN A 101 -8.50 -5.99 7.33
C ASN A 101 -8.63 -4.70 8.15
N PHE A 102 -8.07 -4.67 9.37
CA PHE A 102 -8.19 -3.51 10.24
C PHE A 102 -7.73 -2.22 9.56
N TYR A 103 -6.54 -2.24 8.97
CA TYR A 103 -5.93 -1.08 8.32
C TYR A 103 -6.52 -0.73 6.95
N LEU A 104 -7.47 -1.52 6.44
CA LEU A 104 -8.29 -1.11 5.29
C LEU A 104 -9.11 0.15 5.59
N LYS A 105 -9.52 0.35 6.86
CA LYS A 105 -10.36 1.47 7.30
C LYS A 105 -9.84 2.18 8.55
N HIS A 106 -8.58 1.99 8.90
CA HIS A 106 -7.95 2.66 10.04
C HIS A 106 -6.58 3.19 9.64
N GLY A 107 -6.26 4.41 10.10
CA GLY A 107 -4.95 5.03 9.93
C GLY A 107 -3.90 4.45 10.87
N PHE A 108 -2.68 5.01 10.80
CA PHE A 108 -1.58 4.66 11.70
C PHE A 108 -1.96 4.85 13.18
N ASP A 109 -2.76 5.87 13.49
CA ASP A 109 -3.26 6.19 14.84
C ASP A 109 -4.42 5.29 15.31
N LYS A 110 -4.73 4.23 14.54
CA LYS A 110 -5.87 3.33 14.75
C LYS A 110 -7.24 4.01 14.69
N ALA A 111 -7.31 5.29 14.31
CA ALA A 111 -8.58 5.98 14.10
C ALA A 111 -9.23 5.54 12.78
N TYR A 112 -10.56 5.48 12.77
CA TYR A 112 -11.31 5.17 11.54
C TYR A 112 -11.08 6.24 10.48
N THR A 113 -10.74 5.80 9.28
CA THR A 113 -10.58 6.65 8.09
C THR A 113 -10.84 5.85 6.82
N ASP A 114 -11.40 6.50 5.80
CA ASP A 114 -11.56 5.89 4.48
C ASP A 114 -10.25 5.74 3.71
N TYR A 115 -9.20 6.41 4.15
CA TYR A 115 -7.85 6.32 3.57
C TYR A 115 -7.14 5.02 3.94
N GLY A 116 -7.41 4.49 5.12
CA GLY A 116 -6.68 3.35 5.66
C GLY A 116 -5.19 3.63 5.87
N CYS A 117 -4.41 2.58 5.96
CA CYS A 117 -2.96 2.58 5.93
C CYS A 117 -2.50 1.38 5.07
N PRO A 118 -1.39 1.45 4.32
CA PRO A 118 -0.83 0.27 3.67
C PRO A 118 -0.62 -0.87 4.67
N TYR A 119 -1.00 -2.09 4.30
CA TYR A 119 -0.91 -3.23 5.22
C TYR A 119 -0.55 -4.53 4.53
N VAL A 120 0.19 -5.36 5.25
CA VAL A 120 0.61 -6.69 4.82
C VAL A 120 -0.55 -7.66 4.94
N GLN A 121 -0.66 -8.57 3.98
CA GLN A 121 -1.62 -9.67 3.99
C GLN A 121 -1.40 -10.57 5.23
N GLU A 122 -2.48 -11.06 5.81
CA GLU A 122 -2.51 -11.77 7.09
C GLU A 122 -1.64 -13.03 7.18
N ASN A 123 -1.51 -13.76 6.06
CA ASN A 123 -0.74 -15.00 6.00
C ASN A 123 0.72 -14.80 5.55
N CYS A 124 1.16 -13.55 5.34
CA CYS A 124 2.57 -13.24 5.20
C CYS A 124 3.23 -13.17 6.57
N ASP A 125 4.35 -13.84 6.73
CA ASP A 125 5.18 -13.78 7.93
C ASP A 125 6.25 -12.70 7.75
N MET A 126 6.37 -11.80 8.73
CA MET A 126 7.37 -10.73 8.74
C MET A 126 8.57 -11.03 9.65
N GLU A 127 8.46 -12.02 10.53
CA GLU A 127 9.54 -12.45 11.42
C GLU A 127 10.44 -13.49 10.71
N LEU A 128 9.80 -14.47 10.04
CA LEU A 128 10.45 -15.42 9.12
C LEU A 128 9.93 -15.08 7.71
N PRO A 129 10.56 -14.09 7.01
CA PRO A 129 9.95 -13.49 5.85
C PRO A 129 9.50 -14.50 4.80
N SER A 130 8.22 -14.45 4.48
CA SER A 130 7.61 -15.24 3.41
C SER A 130 8.33 -15.04 2.09
N ASP A 131 8.19 -15.97 1.15
CA ASP A 131 8.80 -15.81 -0.20
C ASP A 131 8.19 -14.65 -0.96
N ASN A 132 6.94 -14.27 -0.66
CA ASN A 132 6.26 -13.13 -1.25
C ASN A 132 5.51 -12.33 -0.18
N ILE A 133 5.98 -11.14 0.13
CA ILE A 133 5.27 -10.19 1.00
C ILE A 133 4.27 -9.41 0.15
N ILE A 134 2.99 -9.48 0.51
CA ILE A 134 1.91 -8.82 -0.23
C ILE A 134 1.39 -7.64 0.58
N ILE A 135 1.48 -6.44 0.01
CA ILE A 135 1.04 -5.19 0.63
C ILE A 135 -0.13 -4.61 -0.16
N TYR A 136 -1.20 -4.32 0.56
CA TYR A 136 -2.39 -3.65 0.04
C TYR A 136 -2.41 -2.18 0.42
N GLY A 137 -2.89 -1.34 -0.48
CA GLY A 137 -3.15 0.07 -0.21
C GLY A 137 -4.27 0.62 -1.09
N HIS A 138 -5.01 1.59 -0.58
CA HIS A 138 -6.09 2.22 -1.34
C HIS A 138 -5.58 3.02 -2.54
N HIS A 139 -6.38 3.07 -3.59
CA HIS A 139 -6.25 4.04 -4.66
C HIS A 139 -7.18 5.23 -4.36
N MET A 140 -6.64 6.28 -3.78
CA MET A 140 -7.39 7.48 -3.44
C MET A 140 -7.44 8.46 -4.62
N ASN A 141 -8.58 9.16 -4.77
CA ASN A 141 -8.79 10.12 -5.87
C ASN A 141 -7.88 11.36 -5.78
N ASP A 142 -7.40 11.71 -4.59
CA ASP A 142 -6.45 12.80 -4.36
C ASP A 142 -4.99 12.41 -4.67
N GLY A 143 -4.79 11.18 -5.14
CA GLY A 143 -3.48 10.64 -5.51
C GLY A 143 -2.66 10.11 -4.32
N SER A 144 -3.22 10.08 -3.12
CA SER A 144 -2.58 9.52 -1.92
C SER A 144 -2.68 7.99 -1.86
N MET A 145 -2.13 7.41 -0.83
CA MET A 145 -1.98 5.97 -0.63
C MET A 145 -1.31 5.31 -1.85
N PHE A 146 -1.82 4.20 -2.34
CA PHE A 146 -1.24 3.46 -3.47
C PHE A 146 -1.72 3.95 -4.85
N ALA A 147 -2.39 5.11 -4.93
CA ALA A 147 -2.73 5.69 -6.22
C ALA A 147 -1.49 5.93 -7.11
N GLY A 148 -0.33 6.22 -6.51
CA GLY A 148 0.95 6.37 -7.21
C GLY A 148 1.39 5.15 -8.01
N LEU A 149 0.97 3.92 -7.64
CA LEU A 149 1.25 2.71 -8.40
C LEU A 149 0.71 2.77 -9.84
N MET A 150 -0.36 3.56 -10.07
CA MET A 150 -0.93 3.70 -11.41
C MET A 150 0.05 4.27 -12.44
N LYS A 151 1.10 4.97 -12.00
CA LYS A 151 2.17 5.46 -12.88
C LYS A 151 2.95 4.31 -13.54
N PHE A 152 3.07 3.16 -12.88
CA PHE A 152 3.71 1.97 -13.44
C PHE A 152 2.94 1.35 -14.63
N LYS A 153 1.73 1.80 -14.94
CA LYS A 153 1.06 1.42 -16.20
C LYS A 153 1.79 1.94 -17.43
N ASP A 154 2.58 2.99 -17.26
CA ASP A 154 3.44 3.56 -18.30
C ASP A 154 4.86 3.01 -18.18
N LYS A 155 5.32 2.33 -19.23
CA LYS A 155 6.69 1.80 -19.30
C LYS A 155 7.75 2.89 -19.09
N SER A 156 7.50 4.12 -19.58
CA SER A 156 8.44 5.24 -19.44
C SER A 156 8.61 5.70 -17.99
N PHE A 157 7.61 5.50 -17.13
CA PHE A 157 7.75 5.71 -15.70
C PHE A 157 8.62 4.61 -15.08
N TRP A 158 8.32 3.33 -15.35
CA TRP A 158 9.12 2.21 -14.86
C TRP A 158 10.59 2.30 -15.31
N GLU A 159 10.89 2.69 -16.54
CA GLU A 159 12.27 2.82 -17.03
C GLU A 159 13.12 3.78 -16.18
N LYS A 160 12.49 4.75 -15.51
CA LYS A 160 13.12 5.70 -14.58
C LYS A 160 13.06 5.27 -13.11
N HIS A 161 12.09 4.42 -12.76
CA HIS A 161 11.77 4.01 -11.39
C HIS A 161 11.71 2.48 -11.31
N LYS A 162 12.85 1.82 -11.55
CA LYS A 162 12.91 0.36 -11.61
C LYS A 162 12.74 -0.32 -10.27
N THR A 163 12.90 0.44 -9.18
CA THR A 163 12.95 -0.09 -7.83
C THR A 163 11.87 0.52 -6.92
N VAL A 164 11.55 -0.24 -5.88
CA VAL A 164 10.72 0.14 -4.76
C VAL A 164 11.50 -0.12 -3.48
N SER A 165 11.49 0.81 -2.53
CA SER A 165 12.02 0.57 -1.20
C SER A 165 10.92 0.06 -0.28
N PHE A 166 11.18 -1.06 0.40
CA PHE A 166 10.36 -1.53 1.50
C PHE A 166 11.27 -1.97 2.64
N ASP A 167 11.46 -1.09 3.58
CA ASP A 167 12.25 -1.36 4.77
C ASP A 167 11.40 -2.13 5.78
N THR A 168 11.97 -3.18 6.35
CA THR A 168 11.44 -3.78 7.58
C THR A 168 11.77 -2.89 8.78
N LEU A 169 11.40 -3.29 9.97
CA LEU A 169 11.80 -2.52 11.17
C LEU A 169 13.31 -2.57 11.44
N THR A 170 14.02 -3.51 10.82
CA THR A 170 15.44 -3.79 11.11
C THR A 170 16.35 -3.71 9.89
N ASP A 171 15.82 -3.86 8.69
CA ASP A 171 16.62 -4.01 7.47
C ASP A 171 16.10 -3.07 6.38
N ARG A 172 16.99 -2.30 5.74
CA ARG A 172 16.67 -1.47 4.59
C ARG A 172 16.71 -2.32 3.34
N GLN A 173 15.62 -2.36 2.61
CA GLN A 173 15.46 -3.27 1.50
C GLN A 173 15.05 -2.55 0.22
N THR A 174 15.67 -2.94 -0.89
CA THR A 174 15.35 -2.45 -2.23
C THR A 174 14.89 -3.61 -3.10
N TYR A 175 13.78 -3.42 -3.78
CA TYR A 175 13.15 -4.41 -4.64
C TYR A 175 13.13 -3.93 -6.08
N GLU A 176 13.59 -4.74 -7.04
CA GLU A 176 13.54 -4.44 -8.46
C GLU A 176 12.26 -4.99 -9.08
N VAL A 177 11.52 -4.13 -9.79
CA VAL A 177 10.22 -4.47 -10.40
C VAL A 177 10.42 -5.48 -11.54
N ILE A 178 9.80 -6.66 -11.40
CA ILE A 178 9.84 -7.74 -12.38
C ILE A 178 8.59 -7.81 -13.26
N ALA A 179 7.43 -7.39 -12.75
CA ALA A 179 6.17 -7.40 -13.50
C ALA A 179 5.18 -6.35 -13.01
N VAL A 180 4.40 -5.80 -13.93
CA VAL A 180 3.27 -4.89 -13.65
C VAL A 180 2.07 -5.35 -14.46
N PHE A 181 0.98 -5.72 -13.81
CA PHE A 181 -0.19 -6.25 -14.52
C PHE A 181 -1.51 -5.82 -13.89
N LYS A 182 -2.58 -5.98 -14.68
CA LYS A 182 -3.95 -5.82 -14.22
C LYS A 182 -4.64 -7.16 -14.11
N THR A 183 -5.42 -7.33 -13.06
CA THR A 183 -6.25 -8.51 -12.86
C THR A 183 -7.59 -8.13 -12.25
N VAL A 184 -8.51 -9.06 -12.14
CA VAL A 184 -9.75 -8.94 -11.37
C VAL A 184 -9.74 -9.95 -10.23
N VAL A 185 -10.32 -9.58 -9.10
CA VAL A 185 -10.39 -10.45 -7.91
C VAL A 185 -11.85 -10.78 -7.59
N TYR A 186 -12.06 -11.79 -6.72
CA TYR A 186 -13.41 -12.26 -6.32
C TYR A 186 -14.28 -12.74 -7.46
N THR A 187 -13.68 -13.37 -8.48
CA THR A 187 -14.38 -13.94 -9.63
C THR A 187 -13.63 -15.17 -10.13
N ASP A 188 -14.35 -16.09 -10.77
CA ASP A 188 -13.78 -17.25 -11.48
C ASP A 188 -13.60 -16.96 -12.98
N SER A 189 -13.54 -15.68 -13.37
CA SER A 189 -13.25 -15.27 -14.74
C SER A 189 -11.89 -15.79 -15.20
N PRO A 190 -11.72 -16.17 -16.47
CA PRO A 190 -10.42 -16.51 -17.05
C PRO A 190 -9.37 -15.38 -16.92
N ASP A 191 -9.83 -14.13 -16.82
CA ASP A 191 -8.97 -12.95 -16.60
C ASP A 191 -8.52 -12.78 -15.13
N SER A 192 -8.95 -13.67 -14.23
CA SER A 192 -8.63 -13.60 -12.81
C SER A 192 -7.34 -14.38 -12.54
N PHE A 193 -6.31 -13.67 -12.10
CA PHE A 193 -5.12 -14.29 -11.52
C PHE A 193 -5.10 -14.03 -10.02
N LYS A 194 -5.17 -15.10 -9.23
CA LYS A 194 -5.24 -15.04 -7.76
C LYS A 194 -3.84 -14.88 -7.17
N TYR A 195 -3.10 -13.84 -7.58
CA TYR A 195 -1.73 -13.53 -7.16
C TYR A 195 -1.56 -13.53 -5.64
N TYR A 196 -2.60 -13.19 -4.90
CA TYR A 196 -2.62 -13.11 -3.44
C TYR A 196 -2.64 -14.48 -2.73
N GLN A 197 -2.75 -15.57 -3.48
CA GLN A 197 -2.65 -16.93 -2.92
C GLN A 197 -1.22 -17.44 -2.84
N PHE A 198 -0.29 -16.82 -3.58
CA PHE A 198 1.12 -17.18 -3.56
C PHE A 198 1.84 -16.37 -2.47
N VAL A 199 2.12 -16.98 -1.34
CA VAL A 199 2.87 -16.40 -0.21
C VAL A 199 4.20 -17.14 -0.01
N ASN A 200 4.16 -18.48 -0.01
CA ASN A 200 5.36 -19.32 0.06
C ASN A 200 5.28 -20.38 -1.03
N ALA A 201 6.41 -20.69 -1.63
CA ALA A 201 6.56 -21.78 -2.57
C ALA A 201 6.87 -23.07 -1.84
N GLU A 202 6.20 -24.15 -2.18
CA GLU A 202 6.55 -25.48 -1.68
C GLU A 202 7.68 -26.10 -2.52
N THR A 203 7.77 -25.69 -3.78
CA THR A 203 8.76 -26.21 -4.75
C THR A 203 9.28 -25.09 -5.66
N ASP A 204 10.40 -25.35 -6.33
CA ASP A 204 10.94 -24.50 -7.42
C ASP A 204 9.90 -24.30 -8.54
N GLU A 205 9.14 -25.35 -8.88
CA GLU A 205 8.12 -25.28 -9.93
C GLU A 205 6.98 -24.32 -9.53
N ASP A 206 6.55 -24.30 -8.28
CA ASP A 206 5.53 -23.39 -7.77
C ASP A 206 5.99 -21.93 -7.91
N PHE A 207 7.22 -21.66 -7.47
CA PHE A 207 7.81 -20.32 -7.56
C PHE A 207 7.95 -19.86 -9.00
N THR A 208 8.54 -20.70 -9.84
CA THR A 208 8.78 -20.40 -11.25
C THR A 208 7.45 -20.17 -11.98
N SER A 209 6.46 -21.02 -11.77
CA SER A 209 5.11 -20.89 -12.36
C SER A 209 4.44 -19.57 -11.98
N TYR A 210 4.58 -19.14 -10.71
CA TYR A 210 4.06 -17.84 -10.26
C TYR A 210 4.75 -16.67 -10.97
N VAL A 211 6.08 -16.68 -11.01
CA VAL A 211 6.87 -15.62 -11.65
C VAL A 211 6.60 -15.55 -13.16
N GLU A 212 6.57 -16.69 -13.85
CA GLU A 212 6.22 -16.76 -15.29
C GLU A 212 4.83 -16.21 -15.54
N LYS A 213 3.84 -16.56 -14.69
CA LYS A 213 2.48 -16.02 -14.83
C LYS A 213 2.42 -14.52 -14.62
N CYS A 214 3.15 -13.97 -13.65
CA CYS A 214 3.25 -12.52 -13.46
C CYS A 214 3.84 -11.83 -14.70
N LYS A 215 4.89 -12.40 -15.29
CA LYS A 215 5.54 -11.87 -16.50
C LYS A 215 4.66 -11.99 -17.74
N GLU A 216 3.94 -13.12 -17.92
CA GLU A 216 2.96 -13.29 -19.00
C GLU A 216 1.88 -12.21 -19.00
N LEU A 217 1.37 -11.87 -17.81
CA LEU A 217 0.33 -10.86 -17.62
C LEU A 217 0.85 -9.42 -17.66
N SER A 218 2.17 -9.23 -17.57
CA SER A 218 2.78 -7.91 -17.45
C SER A 218 2.46 -7.02 -18.63
N LEU A 219 2.18 -5.73 -18.36
CA LEU A 219 1.87 -4.72 -19.37
C LEU A 219 3.05 -4.45 -20.32
N TYR A 220 4.26 -4.79 -19.88
CA TYR A 220 5.51 -4.66 -20.65
C TYR A 220 6.56 -5.62 -20.08
N ASP A 221 7.52 -5.99 -20.92
CA ASP A 221 8.68 -6.76 -20.48
C ASP A 221 9.65 -5.82 -19.75
N THR A 222 10.02 -6.21 -18.52
CA THR A 222 11.04 -5.52 -17.71
C THR A 222 12.46 -6.02 -17.98
N GLY A 223 12.61 -7.19 -18.61
CA GLY A 223 13.88 -7.88 -18.77
C GLY A 223 14.43 -8.50 -17.48
N VAL A 224 13.68 -8.36 -16.36
CA VAL A 224 14.09 -8.88 -15.04
C VAL A 224 13.26 -10.12 -14.72
N THR A 225 13.84 -11.07 -13.99
CA THR A 225 13.15 -12.27 -13.48
C THR A 225 13.59 -12.57 -12.06
N ALA A 226 12.88 -13.47 -11.40
CA ALA A 226 13.23 -14.02 -10.09
C ALA A 226 13.35 -15.54 -10.18
N GLU A 227 14.23 -16.11 -9.35
CA GLU A 227 14.49 -17.54 -9.23
C GLU A 227 14.07 -18.05 -7.86
N TYR A 228 13.83 -19.36 -7.72
CA TYR A 228 13.48 -19.96 -6.44
C TYR A 228 14.53 -19.64 -5.37
N GLY A 229 14.09 -19.13 -4.24
CA GLY A 229 14.91 -18.60 -3.15
C GLY A 229 15.04 -17.07 -3.14
N ASP A 230 14.70 -16.37 -4.24
CA ASP A 230 14.52 -14.92 -4.20
C ASP A 230 13.30 -14.54 -3.34
N LYS A 231 13.37 -13.38 -2.70
CA LYS A 231 12.24 -12.80 -1.95
C LYS A 231 11.49 -11.79 -2.82
N LEU A 232 10.17 -11.91 -2.82
CA LEU A 232 9.28 -11.07 -3.61
C LEU A 232 8.50 -10.08 -2.74
N LEU A 233 8.21 -8.93 -3.34
CA LEU A 233 7.29 -7.93 -2.83
C LEU A 233 6.18 -7.70 -3.86
N THR A 234 4.94 -7.89 -3.46
CA THR A 234 3.76 -7.66 -4.29
C THR A 234 2.95 -6.49 -3.74
N LEU A 235 2.86 -5.40 -4.51
CA LEU A 235 2.05 -4.24 -4.18
C LEU A 235 0.74 -4.28 -4.96
N SER A 236 -0.37 -4.09 -4.27
CA SER A 236 -1.69 -4.17 -4.89
C SER A 236 -2.60 -3.01 -4.51
N THR A 237 -3.25 -2.44 -5.53
CA THR A 237 -4.26 -1.40 -5.35
C THR A 237 -5.45 -1.59 -6.29
N CYS A 238 -6.56 -0.87 -6.00
CA CYS A 238 -7.74 -0.89 -6.88
C CYS A 238 -7.43 -0.24 -8.23
N GLU A 239 -7.92 -0.86 -9.31
CA GLU A 239 -7.88 -0.34 -10.67
C GLU A 239 -9.31 -0.30 -11.22
N TYR A 240 -9.78 0.88 -11.61
CA TYR A 240 -11.20 1.13 -11.83
C TYR A 240 -11.69 0.91 -13.28
N SER A 241 -10.85 0.40 -14.18
CA SER A 241 -11.29 0.07 -15.55
C SER A 241 -12.22 -1.14 -15.60
N ARG A 242 -12.24 -1.96 -14.55
CA ARG A 242 -13.11 -3.14 -14.39
C ARG A 242 -13.65 -3.23 -12.96
N THR A 243 -14.80 -3.86 -12.78
CA THR A 243 -15.32 -4.21 -11.46
C THR A 243 -14.34 -5.15 -10.76
N ASN A 244 -14.00 -4.86 -9.50
CA ASN A 244 -13.01 -5.59 -8.72
C ASN A 244 -11.61 -5.65 -9.37
N GLY A 245 -11.29 -4.68 -10.24
CA GLY A 245 -9.99 -4.57 -10.88
C GLY A 245 -8.87 -4.26 -9.87
N ARG A 246 -7.70 -4.81 -10.13
CA ARG A 246 -6.46 -4.53 -9.39
C ARG A 246 -5.34 -4.19 -10.36
N LEU A 247 -4.51 -3.23 -9.94
CA LEU A 247 -3.16 -3.09 -10.47
C LEU A 247 -2.22 -3.74 -9.46
N VAL A 248 -1.33 -4.57 -9.98
CA VAL A 248 -0.35 -5.32 -9.21
C VAL A 248 1.04 -5.00 -9.74
N VAL A 249 1.95 -4.69 -8.83
CA VAL A 249 3.38 -4.51 -9.09
C VAL A 249 4.12 -5.58 -8.30
N VAL A 250 4.86 -6.44 -8.98
CA VAL A 250 5.68 -7.49 -8.37
C VAL A 250 7.14 -7.12 -8.54
N ALA A 251 7.90 -7.20 -7.47
CA ALA A 251 9.32 -6.88 -7.44
C ALA A 251 10.09 -7.94 -6.66
N LYS A 252 11.39 -8.10 -6.95
CA LYS A 252 12.28 -9.01 -6.22
C LYS A 252 13.30 -8.24 -5.41
N LEU A 253 13.64 -8.76 -4.25
CA LEU A 253 14.69 -8.22 -3.40
C LEU A 253 16.05 -8.26 -4.12
N ILE A 254 16.77 -7.13 -4.11
CA ILE A 254 18.11 -7.03 -4.72
C ILE A 254 19.19 -6.65 -3.71
N ASN A 255 18.81 -6.12 -2.54
CA ASN A 255 19.73 -5.88 -1.41
C ASN A 255 18.95 -5.90 -0.08
N GLU A 256 19.64 -6.26 0.96
CA GLU A 256 19.26 -6.21 2.37
C GLU A 256 20.14 -5.23 3.12
#